data_96a46cacc5bd3db8e1925e87b9888523
#
_entry.id   96a46cacc5bd3db8e1925e87b9888523
#
_cell.length_a   1.000
_cell.length_b   1.000
_cell.length_c   1.000
_cell.angle_alpha   90.00
_cell.angle_beta   90.00
_cell.angle_gamma   90.00
#
_symmetry.space_group_name_H-M   'P 1'
#
loop_
_entity.id
_entity.type
_entity.pdbx_description
1 polymer ?
#
loop_
_entity_poly.entity_id
_entity_poly.type
_entity_poly.pdbx_seq_one_letter_code
_entity_poly.pdbx_strand_id
1 'polypeptide(L)'
;MKVSRLTGLFMALALLVCMLGGAALAEAEGGVLAQIAGTYDELFPVITAEEYDQVWLDACAEFGDAENAAQYAEMLKSFCTAEIYGEEAVAAYADGAQARFNCSFIGGVAQITFADGHISGVDENGATVFDHDYAYAGVDASTGFAIYESADEASGEFTYFLLAPDTPATTHHIEFRYGADLEALGQFYEGAYAYWLAAGIPVDGQDAYAVSSIRLFCEENLAELAA
;
A
#
# COMPACT_ATOMS: atom_id res chain seq x y z
N MET A 1 -20.15 18.70 20.62
CA MET A 1 -20.68 17.76 19.64
C MET A 1 -20.49 18.35 18.24
N LYS A 2 -19.29 18.18 17.65
CA LYS A 2 -18.97 18.61 16.27
C LYS A 2 -18.08 17.55 15.56
N VAL A 3 -18.29 16.27 15.85
CA VAL A 3 -17.46 15.15 15.32
C VAL A 3 -17.96 14.59 13.99
N SER A 4 -19.14 15.03 13.46
CA SER A 4 -19.84 14.30 12.39
C SER A 4 -19.60 14.80 10.95
N ARG A 5 -18.56 15.62 10.69
CA ARG A 5 -18.24 16.06 9.32
C ARG A 5 -16.83 15.69 8.84
N LEU A 6 -16.02 15.10 9.69
CA LEU A 6 -14.61 14.76 9.39
C LEU A 6 -14.40 13.42 8.70
N THR A 7 -15.39 12.54 8.67
CA THR A 7 -15.23 11.14 8.29
C THR A 7 -15.26 10.84 6.78
N GLY A 8 -15.41 11.84 5.93
CA GLY A 8 -15.53 11.63 4.48
C GLY A 8 -14.32 12.05 3.63
N LEU A 9 -13.30 12.69 4.22
CA LEU A 9 -12.23 13.34 3.46
C LEU A 9 -10.88 12.58 3.47
N PHE A 10 -10.69 11.66 4.39
CA PHE A 10 -9.38 11.10 4.70
C PHE A 10 -8.83 10.06 3.71
N MET A 11 -9.65 9.51 2.82
CA MET A 11 -9.17 8.53 1.83
C MET A 11 -8.87 9.11 0.44
N ALA A 12 -9.24 10.35 0.18
CA ALA A 12 -9.02 10.95 -1.15
C ALA A 12 -7.60 11.54 -1.31
N LEU A 13 -6.89 11.81 -0.23
CA LEU A 13 -5.61 12.54 -0.29
C LEU A 13 -4.41 11.62 -0.57
N ALA A 14 -4.38 10.41 -0.01
CA ALA A 14 -3.31 9.44 -0.29
C ALA A 14 -3.29 9.02 -1.77
N LEU A 15 -4.45 8.93 -2.42
CA LEU A 15 -4.57 8.60 -3.84
C LEU A 15 -4.27 9.79 -4.78
N LEU A 16 -4.29 11.04 -4.31
CA LEU A 16 -4.13 12.22 -5.17
C LEU A 16 -2.64 12.57 -5.42
N VAL A 17 -1.74 12.19 -4.54
CA VAL A 17 -0.29 12.41 -4.71
C VAL A 17 0.27 11.50 -5.81
N CYS A 18 -0.32 10.31 -6.02
CA CYS A 18 0.10 9.34 -7.04
C CYS A 18 -0.12 9.79 -8.49
N MET A 19 -1.03 10.74 -8.75
CA MET A 19 -1.43 11.09 -10.13
C MET A 19 -0.42 11.94 -10.91
N LEU A 20 0.59 12.58 -10.28
CA LEU A 20 1.49 13.53 -10.94
C LEU A 20 2.88 12.98 -11.28
N GLY A 21 3.25 11.82 -10.76
CA GLY A 21 4.61 11.25 -10.94
C GLY A 21 4.72 10.06 -11.90
N GLY A 22 3.64 9.33 -12.14
CA GLY A 22 3.67 8.01 -12.77
C GLY A 22 4.26 7.96 -14.18
N ALA A 23 4.02 8.95 -15.01
CA ALA A 23 4.54 8.97 -16.38
C ALA A 23 6.06 9.21 -16.47
N ALA A 24 6.62 9.99 -15.52
CA ALA A 24 8.05 10.29 -15.52
C ALA A 24 8.92 9.13 -15.00
N LEU A 25 8.35 8.30 -14.12
CA LEU A 25 9.05 7.14 -13.56
C LEU A 25 9.09 5.95 -14.53
N ALA A 26 8.03 5.78 -15.34
CA ALA A 26 7.94 4.71 -16.32
C ALA A 26 8.93 4.88 -17.52
N GLU A 27 9.40 6.12 -17.77
CA GLU A 27 10.38 6.42 -18.82
C GLU A 27 11.86 6.33 -18.35
N ALA A 28 12.11 6.15 -17.05
CA ALA A 28 13.48 5.97 -16.55
C ALA A 28 14.05 4.62 -17.00
N GLU A 29 15.36 4.57 -17.33
CA GLU A 29 16.06 3.30 -17.65
C GLU A 29 15.86 2.30 -16.49
N GLY A 30 15.27 1.13 -16.78
CA GLY A 30 14.90 0.11 -15.78
C GLY A 30 13.50 0.26 -15.20
N GLY A 31 12.77 1.35 -15.49
CA GLY A 31 11.39 1.55 -15.02
C GLY A 31 11.24 1.62 -13.49
N VAL A 32 10.02 1.41 -13.01
CA VAL A 32 9.70 1.42 -11.57
C VAL A 32 10.39 0.25 -10.85
N LEU A 33 10.45 -0.93 -11.45
CA LEU A 33 11.08 -2.12 -10.85
C LEU A 33 12.53 -1.87 -10.40
N ALA A 34 13.33 -1.16 -11.19
CA ALA A 34 14.70 -0.86 -10.82
C ALA A 34 14.81 0.09 -9.61
N GLN A 35 13.82 0.96 -9.40
CA GLN A 35 13.79 1.92 -8.31
C GLN A 35 13.32 1.32 -6.99
N ILE A 36 12.51 0.25 -7.07
CA ILE A 36 11.99 -0.48 -5.91
C ILE A 36 12.70 -1.83 -5.70
N ALA A 37 13.84 -2.07 -6.37
CA ALA A 37 14.57 -3.32 -6.22
C ALA A 37 14.90 -3.62 -4.77
N GLY A 38 14.48 -4.79 -4.27
CA GLY A 38 14.65 -5.21 -2.87
C GLY A 38 13.58 -6.19 -2.44
N THR A 39 13.68 -6.64 -1.20
CA THR A 39 12.71 -7.54 -0.56
C THR A 39 11.85 -6.75 0.42
N TYR A 40 10.56 -7.06 0.44
CA TYR A 40 9.54 -6.33 1.19
C TYR A 40 8.68 -7.26 2.02
N ASP A 41 8.46 -6.89 3.27
CA ASP A 41 7.42 -7.43 4.13
C ASP A 41 6.13 -6.60 3.99
N GLU A 42 5.01 -7.10 4.50
CA GLU A 42 3.77 -6.32 4.62
C GLU A 42 3.98 -5.11 5.54
N LEU A 43 3.64 -3.92 5.07
CA LEU A 43 3.84 -2.67 5.81
C LEU A 43 3.09 -2.65 7.16
N PHE A 44 1.80 -2.94 7.14
CA PHE A 44 0.95 -2.69 8.32
C PHE A 44 1.23 -3.61 9.49
N PRO A 45 1.47 -4.91 9.35
CA PRO A 45 1.92 -5.75 10.45
C PRO A 45 3.22 -5.25 11.10
N VAL A 46 4.16 -4.74 10.29
CA VAL A 46 5.42 -4.20 10.80
C VAL A 46 5.18 -2.93 11.60
N ILE A 47 4.57 -1.90 11.00
CA ILE A 47 4.44 -0.59 11.68
C ILE A 47 3.47 -0.59 12.86
N THR A 48 2.56 -1.56 12.97
CA THR A 48 1.64 -1.68 14.10
C THR A 48 2.16 -2.57 15.22
N ALA A 49 3.35 -3.17 15.08
CA ALA A 49 3.99 -3.98 16.12
C ALA A 49 4.23 -3.14 17.39
N GLU A 50 4.17 -3.80 18.56
CA GLU A 50 4.29 -3.16 19.88
C GLU A 50 5.58 -2.36 20.06
N GLU A 51 6.66 -2.76 19.39
CA GLU A 51 7.96 -2.07 19.45
C GLU A 51 7.92 -0.65 18.89
N TYR A 52 6.95 -0.31 18.04
CA TYR A 52 6.74 1.03 17.48
C TYR A 52 5.69 1.87 18.21
N ASP A 53 5.11 1.38 19.33
CA ASP A 53 4.07 2.12 20.06
C ASP A 53 4.50 3.52 20.48
N GLN A 54 5.76 3.67 20.92
CA GLN A 54 6.27 4.99 21.29
C GLN A 54 6.44 5.92 20.10
N VAL A 55 6.80 5.38 18.93
CA VAL A 55 6.92 6.16 17.68
C VAL A 55 5.57 6.71 17.26
N TRP A 56 4.51 5.90 17.36
CA TRP A 56 3.14 6.34 17.11
C TRP A 56 2.71 7.46 18.05
N LEU A 57 2.98 7.33 19.37
CA LEU A 57 2.64 8.34 20.34
C LEU A 57 3.36 9.67 20.09
N ASP A 58 4.67 9.60 19.83
CA ASP A 58 5.49 10.78 19.57
C ASP A 58 5.05 11.49 18.26
N ALA A 59 4.80 10.75 17.20
CA ALA A 59 4.33 11.30 15.93
C ALA A 59 2.92 11.91 16.06
N CYS A 60 2.00 11.24 16.73
CA CYS A 60 0.66 11.77 16.98
C CYS A 60 0.67 13.03 17.87
N ALA A 61 1.61 13.13 18.82
CA ALA A 61 1.77 14.34 19.62
C ALA A 61 2.35 15.51 18.80
N GLU A 62 3.22 15.20 17.84
CA GLU A 62 3.86 16.21 16.98
C GLU A 62 2.91 16.75 15.91
N PHE A 63 2.23 15.88 15.18
CA PHE A 63 1.37 16.26 14.04
C PHE A 63 -0.10 16.54 14.42
N GLY A 64 -0.56 16.01 15.56
CA GLY A 64 -1.87 16.30 16.14
C GLY A 64 -1.76 17.19 17.37
N ASP A 65 -2.00 16.62 18.53
CA ASP A 65 -1.76 17.28 19.82
C ASP A 65 -1.38 16.26 20.91
N ALA A 66 -0.60 16.72 21.90
CA ALA A 66 -0.05 15.86 22.96
C ALA A 66 -1.12 15.32 23.93
N GLU A 67 -2.26 16.00 24.10
CA GLU A 67 -3.32 15.57 25.04
C GLU A 67 -4.08 14.37 24.46
N ASN A 68 -4.23 14.30 23.13
CA ASN A 68 -4.97 13.27 22.41
C ASN A 68 -4.09 12.26 21.68
N ALA A 69 -2.77 12.35 21.80
CA ALA A 69 -1.81 11.51 21.05
C ALA A 69 -2.12 10.00 21.14
N ALA A 70 -2.45 9.49 22.33
CA ALA A 70 -2.80 8.07 22.52
C ALA A 70 -4.09 7.69 21.78
N GLN A 71 -5.10 8.58 21.79
CA GLN A 71 -6.35 8.34 21.07
C GLN A 71 -6.14 8.38 19.54
N TYR A 72 -5.30 9.31 19.05
CA TYR A 72 -4.94 9.37 17.66
C TYR A 72 -4.16 8.13 17.21
N ALA A 73 -3.18 7.69 18.00
CA ALA A 73 -2.41 6.48 17.70
C ALA A 73 -3.31 5.24 17.60
N GLU A 74 -4.23 5.04 18.56
CA GLU A 74 -5.21 3.94 18.53
C GLU A 74 -6.11 4.03 17.29
N MET A 75 -6.62 5.23 16.97
CA MET A 75 -7.46 5.46 15.81
C MET A 75 -6.71 5.15 14.51
N LEU A 76 -5.49 5.67 14.33
CA LEU A 76 -4.72 5.48 13.09
C LEU A 76 -4.27 4.03 12.93
N LYS A 77 -3.80 3.37 13.98
CA LYS A 77 -3.51 1.93 13.96
C LYS A 77 -4.74 1.11 13.55
N SER A 78 -5.94 1.53 13.96
CA SER A 78 -7.18 0.84 13.56
C SER A 78 -7.44 0.94 12.05
N PHE A 79 -6.87 1.92 11.33
CA PHE A 79 -6.98 2.01 9.87
C PHE A 79 -6.09 0.99 9.17
N CYS A 80 -5.01 0.56 9.82
CA CYS A 80 -4.08 -0.43 9.31
C CYS A 80 -4.57 -1.90 9.44
N THR A 81 -5.74 -2.14 10.00
CA THR A 81 -6.26 -3.49 10.32
C THR A 81 -7.49 -3.87 9.48
N ALA A 82 -7.64 -3.38 8.26
CA ALA A 82 -8.73 -3.79 7.39
C ALA A 82 -8.52 -5.25 6.91
N GLU A 83 -9.51 -6.12 7.15
CA GLU A 83 -9.40 -7.56 6.91
C GLU A 83 -10.07 -8.01 5.59
N ILE A 84 -11.04 -7.23 5.09
CA ILE A 84 -11.83 -7.62 3.91
C ILE A 84 -11.48 -6.79 2.69
N TYR A 85 -11.66 -7.37 1.51
CA TYR A 85 -11.55 -6.71 0.22
C TYR A 85 -12.48 -7.36 -0.82
N GLY A 86 -12.54 -6.82 -2.03
CA GLY A 86 -13.35 -7.35 -3.11
C GLY A 86 -14.85 -7.15 -2.89
N GLU A 87 -15.66 -8.05 -3.40
CA GLU A 87 -17.11 -7.99 -3.33
C GLU A 87 -17.64 -7.95 -1.88
N GLU A 88 -16.92 -8.57 -0.94
CA GLU A 88 -17.27 -8.54 0.49
C GLU A 88 -17.12 -7.13 1.06
N ALA A 89 -16.05 -6.42 0.74
CA ALA A 89 -15.85 -5.04 1.16
C ALA A 89 -16.86 -4.10 0.50
N VAL A 90 -17.15 -4.29 -0.80
CA VAL A 90 -18.21 -3.54 -1.51
C VAL A 90 -19.55 -3.71 -0.81
N ALA A 91 -19.92 -4.93 -0.46
CA ALA A 91 -21.17 -5.21 0.25
C ALA A 91 -21.17 -4.59 1.67
N ALA A 92 -20.06 -4.68 2.39
CA ALA A 92 -19.96 -4.13 3.75
C ALA A 92 -20.05 -2.60 3.79
N TYR A 93 -19.56 -1.90 2.76
CA TYR A 93 -19.50 -0.43 2.71
C TYR A 93 -20.64 0.21 1.89
N ALA A 94 -21.54 -0.60 1.29
CA ALA A 94 -22.63 -0.12 0.43
C ALA A 94 -23.57 0.90 1.10
N ASP A 95 -23.75 0.82 2.42
CA ASP A 95 -24.63 1.71 3.20
C ASP A 95 -23.91 2.96 3.76
N GLY A 96 -22.70 3.29 3.24
CA GLY A 96 -21.96 4.48 3.64
C GLY A 96 -21.17 4.34 4.94
N ALA A 97 -20.89 3.12 5.39
CA ALA A 97 -19.89 2.88 6.41
C ALA A 97 -18.52 3.37 5.93
N GLN A 98 -17.64 3.74 6.86
CA GLN A 98 -16.28 4.17 6.51
C GLN A 98 -15.53 2.99 5.87
N ALA A 99 -15.22 3.13 4.58
CA ALA A 99 -14.45 2.16 3.84
C ALA A 99 -12.98 2.19 4.26
N ARG A 100 -12.37 1.01 4.33
CA ARG A 100 -10.95 0.83 4.64
C ARG A 100 -10.32 -0.06 3.59
N PHE A 101 -9.08 0.24 3.22
CA PHE A 101 -8.33 -0.62 2.32
C PHE A 101 -7.65 -1.73 3.11
N ASN A 102 -7.79 -2.96 2.61
CA ASN A 102 -6.93 -4.06 2.99
C ASN A 102 -5.59 -3.88 2.25
N CYS A 103 -4.47 -3.83 2.98
CA CYS A 103 -3.15 -3.61 2.41
C CYS A 103 -2.21 -4.82 2.56
N SER A 104 -2.77 -5.97 2.89
CA SER A 104 -2.01 -7.21 3.00
C SER A 104 -1.62 -7.78 1.63
N PHE A 105 -0.59 -8.59 1.60
CA PHE A 105 -0.30 -9.44 0.45
C PHE A 105 -1.32 -10.57 0.37
N ILE A 106 -1.77 -10.92 -0.82
CA ILE A 106 -2.79 -11.96 -1.04
C ILE A 106 -2.18 -13.18 -1.73
N GLY A 107 -2.97 -14.25 -1.91
CA GLY A 107 -2.50 -15.45 -2.61
C GLY A 107 -1.46 -16.29 -1.84
N GLY A 108 -1.39 -16.12 -0.50
CA GLY A 108 -0.46 -16.88 0.35
C GLY A 108 0.97 -16.35 0.37
N VAL A 109 1.19 -15.15 -0.12
CA VAL A 109 2.50 -14.49 -0.12
C VAL A 109 2.71 -13.79 1.22
N ALA A 110 3.87 -13.99 1.84
CA ALA A 110 4.30 -13.29 3.06
C ALA A 110 5.41 -12.27 2.78
N GLN A 111 6.22 -12.51 1.74
CA GLN A 111 7.30 -11.59 1.37
C GLN A 111 7.44 -11.55 -0.15
N ILE A 112 7.67 -10.35 -0.70
CA ILE A 112 7.86 -10.14 -2.15
C ILE A 112 9.24 -9.54 -2.40
N THR A 113 9.92 -10.03 -3.44
CA THR A 113 11.18 -9.48 -3.93
C THR A 113 11.01 -8.93 -5.34
N PHE A 114 11.37 -7.66 -5.52
CA PHE A 114 11.43 -6.99 -6.81
C PHE A 114 12.89 -6.89 -7.27
N ALA A 115 13.13 -7.20 -8.54
CA ALA A 115 14.41 -7.05 -9.21
C ALA A 115 14.20 -6.51 -10.62
N ASP A 116 15.27 -6.21 -11.34
CA ASP A 116 15.19 -5.73 -12.72
C ASP A 116 14.57 -6.82 -13.62
N GLY A 117 13.35 -6.57 -14.09
CA GLY A 117 12.60 -7.50 -14.93
C GLY A 117 12.11 -8.78 -14.22
N HIS A 118 12.17 -8.87 -12.89
CA HIS A 118 11.82 -10.09 -12.17
C HIS A 118 11.10 -9.80 -10.86
N ILE A 119 10.02 -10.55 -10.55
CA ILE A 119 9.31 -10.48 -9.27
C ILE A 119 9.09 -11.90 -8.75
N SER A 120 9.37 -12.11 -7.47
CA SER A 120 9.14 -13.40 -6.80
C SER A 120 8.52 -13.20 -5.42
N GLY A 121 7.83 -14.23 -4.92
CA GLY A 121 7.22 -14.22 -3.60
C GLY A 121 7.36 -15.54 -2.88
N VAL A 122 7.48 -15.46 -1.56
CA VAL A 122 7.55 -16.63 -0.67
C VAL A 122 6.44 -16.57 0.37
N ASP A 123 6.07 -17.74 0.89
CA ASP A 123 5.13 -17.87 2.01
C ASP A 123 5.82 -17.63 3.38
N GLU A 124 5.06 -17.74 4.47
CA GLU A 124 5.54 -17.61 5.86
C GLU A 124 6.65 -18.61 6.24
N ASN A 125 6.79 -19.71 5.50
CA ASN A 125 7.80 -20.74 5.71
C ASN A 125 9.02 -20.55 4.80
N GLY A 126 9.02 -19.52 3.95
CA GLY A 126 10.05 -19.29 2.95
C GLY A 126 9.95 -20.17 1.71
N ALA A 127 8.82 -20.87 1.51
CA ALA A 127 8.60 -21.64 0.30
C ALA A 127 8.14 -20.70 -0.84
N THR A 128 8.67 -20.92 -2.05
CA THR A 128 8.31 -20.15 -3.23
C THR A 128 6.83 -20.29 -3.56
N VAL A 129 6.11 -19.19 -3.61
CA VAL A 129 4.73 -19.08 -4.07
C VAL A 129 4.69 -18.81 -5.56
N PHE A 130 5.50 -17.84 -6.02
CA PHE A 130 5.70 -17.54 -7.43
C PHE A 130 7.12 -17.00 -7.68
N ASP A 131 7.56 -17.09 -8.94
CA ASP A 131 8.91 -16.70 -9.35
C ASP A 131 8.89 -16.54 -10.88
N HIS A 132 8.73 -15.28 -11.38
CA HIS A 132 8.46 -14.99 -12.79
C HIS A 132 9.23 -13.78 -13.30
N ASP A 133 9.53 -13.81 -14.61
CA ASP A 133 10.04 -12.66 -15.35
C ASP A 133 8.89 -11.77 -15.83
N TYR A 134 9.08 -10.44 -15.76
CA TYR A 134 8.08 -9.44 -16.11
C TYR A 134 8.60 -8.43 -17.11
N ALA A 135 7.73 -8.05 -18.03
CA ALA A 135 7.96 -6.97 -18.96
C ALA A 135 7.04 -5.78 -18.67
N TYR A 136 7.58 -4.56 -18.83
CA TYR A 136 6.76 -3.34 -18.75
C TYR A 136 5.72 -3.32 -19.89
N ALA A 137 4.46 -3.17 -19.54
CA ALA A 137 3.32 -3.22 -20.47
C ALA A 137 2.61 -1.86 -20.65
N GLY A 138 3.04 -0.83 -19.92
CA GLY A 138 2.45 0.52 -20.02
C GLY A 138 2.05 1.11 -18.69
N VAL A 139 1.10 2.05 -18.73
CA VAL A 139 0.51 2.70 -17.54
C VAL A 139 -0.98 2.48 -17.58
N ASP A 140 -1.55 2.05 -16.47
CA ASP A 140 -3.01 1.98 -16.31
C ASP A 140 -3.61 3.39 -16.30
N ALA A 141 -4.56 3.64 -17.20
CA ALA A 141 -5.13 4.97 -17.39
C ALA A 141 -6.04 5.43 -16.23
N SER A 142 -6.56 4.49 -15.44
CA SER A 142 -7.48 4.78 -14.34
C SER A 142 -6.73 5.09 -13.04
N THR A 143 -5.62 4.42 -12.78
CA THR A 143 -4.83 4.52 -11.57
C THR A 143 -3.55 5.33 -11.73
N GLY A 144 -3.00 5.42 -12.95
CA GLY A 144 -1.68 5.98 -13.22
C GLY A 144 -0.53 5.02 -12.85
N PHE A 145 -0.81 3.78 -12.46
CA PHE A 145 0.18 2.80 -12.04
C PHE A 145 0.89 2.18 -13.24
N ALA A 146 2.19 1.88 -13.08
CA ALA A 146 2.95 1.15 -14.07
C ALA A 146 2.52 -0.32 -14.12
N ILE A 147 2.22 -0.81 -15.34
CA ILE A 147 1.79 -2.19 -15.56
C ILE A 147 3.01 -3.03 -15.93
N TYR A 148 3.17 -4.15 -15.25
CA TYR A 148 4.11 -5.21 -15.58
C TYR A 148 3.34 -6.50 -15.83
N GLU A 149 3.64 -7.17 -16.93
CA GLU A 149 3.01 -8.43 -17.34
C GLU A 149 4.04 -9.55 -17.31
N SER A 150 3.67 -10.68 -16.71
CA SER A 150 4.52 -11.85 -16.68
C SER A 150 4.79 -12.39 -18.09
N ALA A 151 6.03 -12.79 -18.34
CA ALA A 151 6.44 -13.46 -19.55
C ALA A 151 6.03 -14.95 -19.59
N ASP A 152 5.60 -15.51 -18.45
CA ASP A 152 5.25 -16.91 -18.31
C ASP A 152 3.76 -17.16 -18.58
N GLU A 153 3.44 -18.22 -19.33
CA GLU A 153 2.05 -18.54 -19.74
C GLU A 153 1.14 -18.98 -18.58
N ALA A 154 1.69 -19.33 -17.41
CA ALA A 154 0.96 -19.96 -16.31
C ALA A 154 1.14 -19.22 -14.98
N SER A 155 1.17 -17.90 -14.98
CA SER A 155 1.39 -17.08 -13.78
C SER A 155 0.16 -16.92 -12.87
N GLY A 156 -1.04 -17.27 -13.34
CA GLY A 156 -2.27 -17.22 -12.53
C GLY A 156 -2.53 -15.84 -11.93
N GLU A 157 -2.70 -15.77 -10.62
CA GLU A 157 -2.91 -14.51 -9.88
C GLU A 157 -1.67 -13.58 -9.88
N PHE A 158 -0.55 -14.03 -10.42
CA PHE A 158 0.67 -13.23 -10.52
C PHE A 158 0.97 -12.81 -11.97
N THR A 159 -0.06 -12.80 -12.85
CA THR A 159 0.09 -12.42 -14.26
C THR A 159 0.39 -10.93 -14.42
N TYR A 160 -0.28 -10.07 -13.70
CA TYR A 160 -0.08 -8.62 -13.76
C TYR A 160 0.33 -8.05 -12.42
N PHE A 161 1.25 -7.07 -12.45
CA PHE A 161 1.54 -6.17 -11.34
C PHE A 161 1.27 -4.73 -11.78
N LEU A 162 0.49 -4.01 -10.98
CA LEU A 162 0.30 -2.57 -11.08
C LEU A 162 1.08 -1.92 -9.93
N LEU A 163 2.15 -1.20 -10.26
CA LEU A 163 3.03 -0.56 -9.29
C LEU A 163 2.71 0.93 -9.22
N ALA A 164 2.39 1.42 -8.03
CA ALA A 164 2.28 2.85 -7.76
C ALA A 164 3.64 3.53 -8.00
N PRO A 165 3.65 4.86 -8.23
CA PRO A 165 4.89 5.60 -8.38
C PRO A 165 5.69 5.77 -7.07
N ASP A 166 5.15 5.27 -5.95
CA ASP A 166 5.76 5.33 -4.65
C ASP A 166 7.04 4.48 -4.59
N THR A 167 8.05 5.02 -3.94
CA THR A 167 9.32 4.34 -3.74
C THR A 167 9.78 4.51 -2.29
N PRO A 168 10.64 3.61 -1.76
CA PRO A 168 11.17 3.79 -0.41
C PRO A 168 11.89 5.12 -0.18
N ALA A 169 12.36 5.75 -1.25
CA ALA A 169 13.02 7.06 -1.17
C ALA A 169 12.03 8.23 -1.01
N THR A 170 10.77 8.05 -1.42
CA THR A 170 9.74 9.11 -1.40
C THR A 170 8.73 8.93 -0.28
N THR A 171 8.19 7.73 -0.14
CA THR A 171 7.08 7.40 0.78
C THR A 171 7.49 6.43 1.88
N HIS A 172 8.76 5.95 1.86
CA HIS A 172 9.31 4.99 2.83
C HIS A 172 8.74 3.57 2.73
N HIS A 173 7.81 3.33 1.82
CA HIS A 173 7.18 2.06 1.48
C HIS A 173 6.89 2.02 -0.02
N ILE A 174 6.26 0.96 -0.48
CA ILE A 174 5.73 0.82 -1.84
C ILE A 174 4.28 0.40 -1.79
N GLU A 175 3.52 0.78 -2.82
CA GLU A 175 2.14 0.35 -3.00
C GLU A 175 1.96 -0.31 -4.36
N PHE A 176 1.20 -1.41 -4.41
CA PHE A 176 1.00 -2.17 -5.63
C PHE A 176 -0.23 -3.07 -5.56
N ARG A 177 -0.65 -3.54 -6.72
CA ARG A 177 -1.70 -4.55 -6.86
C ARG A 177 -1.22 -5.65 -7.80
N TYR A 178 -1.71 -6.87 -7.66
CA TYR A 178 -1.43 -7.96 -8.57
C TYR A 178 -2.63 -8.88 -8.72
N GLY A 179 -2.72 -9.57 -9.87
CA GLY A 179 -3.84 -10.45 -10.18
C GLY A 179 -3.82 -10.94 -11.61
N ALA A 180 -4.78 -11.81 -11.94
CA ALA A 180 -4.96 -12.35 -13.27
C ALA A 180 -5.78 -11.43 -14.21
N ASP A 181 -6.53 -10.49 -13.68
CA ASP A 181 -7.46 -9.63 -14.43
C ASP A 181 -7.03 -8.16 -14.33
N LEU A 182 -6.41 -7.67 -15.40
CA LEU A 182 -5.89 -6.30 -15.46
C LEU A 182 -7.01 -5.24 -15.33
N GLU A 183 -8.19 -5.48 -15.91
CA GLU A 183 -9.31 -4.54 -15.84
C GLU A 183 -9.83 -4.43 -14.40
N ALA A 184 -9.98 -5.56 -13.71
CA ALA A 184 -10.39 -5.58 -12.30
C ALA A 184 -9.34 -4.94 -11.38
N LEU A 185 -8.05 -5.09 -11.67
CA LEU A 185 -6.98 -4.44 -10.91
C LEU A 185 -7.01 -2.91 -11.02
N GLY A 186 -7.49 -2.35 -12.14
CA GLY A 186 -7.68 -0.91 -12.31
C GLY A 186 -8.82 -0.31 -11.49
N GLN A 187 -9.67 -1.13 -10.85
CA GLN A 187 -10.87 -0.69 -10.15
C GLN A 187 -10.70 -0.74 -8.63
N PHE A 188 -10.61 0.43 -7.97
CA PHE A 188 -10.38 0.50 -6.52
C PHE A 188 -11.61 0.25 -5.65
N TYR A 189 -12.81 0.51 -6.15
CA TYR A 189 -14.05 0.53 -5.34
C TYR A 189 -15.09 -0.48 -5.77
N GLU A 190 -14.83 -1.28 -6.79
CA GLU A 190 -15.72 -2.29 -7.30
C GLU A 190 -14.95 -3.50 -7.84
N GLY A 191 -15.62 -4.64 -7.98
CA GLY A 191 -15.04 -5.86 -8.52
C GLY A 191 -14.25 -6.70 -7.51
N ALA A 192 -13.51 -7.66 -8.02
CA ALA A 192 -12.86 -8.71 -7.23
C ALA A 192 -11.74 -8.20 -6.30
N TYR A 193 -11.13 -7.08 -6.64
CA TYR A 193 -10.03 -6.48 -5.88
C TYR A 193 -10.42 -5.13 -5.24
N ALA A 194 -11.72 -4.81 -5.13
CA ALA A 194 -12.17 -3.57 -4.50
C ALA A 194 -11.65 -3.43 -3.08
N TYR A 195 -11.25 -2.21 -2.69
CA TYR A 195 -10.73 -1.91 -1.36
C TYR A 195 -9.48 -2.72 -0.98
N TRP A 196 -8.66 -3.09 -1.96
CA TRP A 196 -7.38 -3.72 -1.73
C TRP A 196 -6.26 -2.97 -2.45
N LEU A 197 -5.18 -2.69 -1.73
CA LEU A 197 -3.96 -2.07 -2.24
C LEU A 197 -2.81 -2.55 -1.36
N ALA A 198 -2.05 -3.54 -1.84
CA ALA A 198 -0.93 -4.08 -1.09
C ALA A 198 0.11 -2.99 -0.79
N ALA A 199 0.61 -2.96 0.43
CA ALA A 199 1.67 -2.05 0.85
C ALA A 199 2.85 -2.83 1.42
N GLY A 200 4.06 -2.56 0.89
CA GLY A 200 5.28 -3.24 1.26
C GLY A 200 6.33 -2.31 1.88
N ILE A 201 7.00 -2.77 2.93
CA ILE A 201 8.11 -2.07 3.58
C ILE A 201 9.42 -2.80 3.32
N PRO A 202 10.54 -2.10 2.96
CA PRO A 202 11.82 -2.77 2.75
C PRO A 202 12.29 -3.55 3.98
N VAL A 203 12.78 -4.78 3.77
CA VAL A 203 13.40 -5.59 4.83
C VAL A 203 14.74 -4.99 5.25
N ASP A 204 15.56 -4.56 4.27
CA ASP A 204 16.84 -3.94 4.55
C ASP A 204 16.65 -2.53 5.12
N GLY A 205 17.04 -2.33 6.38
CA GLY A 205 16.85 -1.05 7.09
C GLY A 205 15.42 -0.81 7.57
N GLN A 206 14.65 -1.85 7.76
CA GLN A 206 13.22 -1.85 8.08
C GLN A 206 12.85 -0.89 9.22
N ASP A 207 13.62 -0.87 10.33
CA ASP A 207 13.34 0.03 11.46
C ASP A 207 13.28 1.51 11.05
N ALA A 208 14.21 1.96 10.20
CA ALA A 208 14.24 3.35 9.76
C ALA A 208 13.05 3.67 8.84
N TYR A 209 12.69 2.73 7.98
CA TYR A 209 11.52 2.84 7.13
C TYR A 209 10.22 2.79 7.92
N ALA A 210 10.10 1.93 8.93
CA ALA A 210 8.94 1.85 9.81
C ALA A 210 8.71 3.16 10.56
N VAL A 211 9.75 3.72 11.19
CA VAL A 211 9.67 5.02 11.87
C VAL A 211 9.22 6.13 10.89
N SER A 212 9.80 6.16 9.70
CA SER A 212 9.47 7.19 8.70
C SER A 212 8.05 7.02 8.13
N SER A 213 7.62 5.79 7.87
CA SER A 213 6.25 5.50 7.41
C SER A 213 5.20 5.87 8.45
N ILE A 214 5.44 5.56 9.74
CA ILE A 214 4.55 5.96 10.84
C ILE A 214 4.42 7.49 10.89
N ARG A 215 5.55 8.21 10.81
CA ARG A 215 5.54 9.67 10.86
C ARG A 215 4.79 10.27 9.66
N LEU A 216 5.05 9.78 8.45
CA LEU A 216 4.34 10.20 7.23
C LEU A 216 2.84 9.95 7.37
N PHE A 217 2.44 8.76 7.83
CA PHE A 217 1.03 8.40 8.02
C PHE A 217 0.34 9.30 9.06
N CYS A 218 1.02 9.64 10.17
CA CYS A 218 0.50 10.59 11.15
C CYS A 218 0.41 12.01 10.59
N GLU A 219 1.43 12.49 9.87
CA GLU A 219 1.45 13.81 9.26
C GLU A 219 0.27 13.99 8.30
N GLU A 220 0.10 13.06 7.36
CA GLU A 220 -0.97 13.13 6.34
C GLU A 220 -2.38 13.06 6.94
N ASN A 221 -2.57 12.28 8.01
CA ASN A 221 -3.89 12.10 8.62
C ASN A 221 -4.24 13.11 9.72
N LEU A 222 -3.26 13.77 10.35
CA LEU A 222 -3.48 14.67 11.48
C LEU A 222 -3.23 16.14 11.17
N ALA A 223 -2.48 16.48 10.12
CA ALA A 223 -2.16 17.88 9.79
C ALA A 223 -3.41 18.75 9.60
N GLU A 224 -4.51 18.19 9.11
CA GLU A 224 -5.78 18.90 8.94
C GLU A 224 -6.54 19.11 10.26
N LEU A 225 -6.24 18.34 11.32
CA LEU A 225 -6.88 18.48 12.63
C LEU A 225 -6.25 19.58 13.47
N ALA A 226 -5.01 19.94 13.16
CA ALA A 226 -4.24 20.98 13.88
C ALA A 226 -4.43 22.40 13.29
N ALA A 227 -5.07 22.54 12.12
CA ALA A 227 -5.34 23.82 11.42
C ALA A 227 -6.75 24.35 11.72
#